data_cdc01ebbfd7802a00d4fd71275d45e35
#
_entry.id   cdc01ebbfd7802a00d4fd71275d45e35
#
_cell.length_a   1.000
_cell.length_b   1.000
_cell.length_c   1.000
_cell.angle_alpha   90.00
_cell.angle_beta   90.00
_cell.angle_gamma   90.00
#
_symmetry.space_group_name_H-M   'P 1'
#
loop_
_entity.id
_entity.type
_entity.pdbx_description
1 polymer ?
#
loop_
_entity_poly.entity_id
_entity_poly.type
_entity_poly.pdbx_seq_one_letter_code
_entity_poly.pdbx_strand_id
1 'polypeptide(L)'
;MSKRGQHDEEKPKSLSTYTLKLDDAQMERLRSILSGRGWEAFDVAYARYAFKGRDCNVTAYESGKLVVAGKGTEEFVTMTLEPEVTKAPTLGYDEVLHPDWFEPHAGLDESGKGDLFGPVVAATVIADRPAVEGWIKAGVRDSKRIADTQIIKLDRMIRATAGTAVATCLCGMAKYNLLMSRPHANLNRLLAWQHATALAQALSRKRVAWGLLDQFSKQPLAQRELAKMGIRGFDLKMRTRAEEDPVVAAASVVARAEYVRQIHSL
;
A
#
# COMPACT_ATOMS: atom_id res chain seq x y z
N MET A 1 -46.48 2.74 16.38
CA MET A 1 -45.71 3.89 15.82
C MET A 1 -44.23 3.45 15.76
N SER A 2 -43.80 3.00 14.61
CA SER A 2 -42.46 2.46 14.40
C SER A 2 -41.53 3.59 13.93
N LYS A 3 -40.49 3.89 14.70
CA LYS A 3 -39.44 4.83 14.27
C LYS A 3 -38.53 4.12 13.29
N ARG A 4 -38.59 4.49 12.01
CA ARG A 4 -37.61 4.14 11.00
C ARG A 4 -36.27 4.80 11.37
N GLY A 5 -35.25 4.00 11.63
CA GLY A 5 -33.87 4.47 11.69
C GLY A 5 -33.44 4.97 10.33
N GLN A 6 -33.02 6.22 10.25
CA GLN A 6 -32.28 6.74 9.11
C GLN A 6 -30.89 6.11 9.13
N HIS A 7 -30.56 5.34 8.09
CA HIS A 7 -29.19 5.01 7.78
C HIS A 7 -28.56 6.28 7.21
N ASP A 8 -27.69 6.92 8.01
CA ASP A 8 -26.76 7.92 7.48
C ASP A 8 -25.77 7.17 6.57
N GLU A 9 -25.93 7.35 5.27
CA GLU A 9 -24.90 6.96 4.30
C GLU A 9 -23.65 7.82 4.57
N GLU A 10 -22.62 7.23 5.18
CA GLU A 10 -21.32 7.86 5.30
C GLU A 10 -20.80 8.18 3.88
N LYS A 11 -20.77 9.47 3.53
CA LYS A 11 -20.16 9.96 2.28
C LYS A 11 -18.72 9.48 2.23
N PRO A 12 -18.24 8.96 1.08
CA PRO A 12 -16.87 8.53 0.92
C PRO A 12 -15.93 9.67 1.31
N LYS A 13 -14.94 9.40 2.17
CA LYS A 13 -13.93 10.39 2.57
C LYS A 13 -13.17 10.84 1.34
N SER A 14 -13.37 12.09 0.93
CA SER A 14 -12.60 12.72 -0.15
C SER A 14 -11.10 12.70 0.16
N LEU A 15 -10.27 12.58 -0.87
CA LEU A 15 -8.82 12.61 -0.76
C LEU A 15 -8.39 13.93 -0.10
N SER A 16 -7.88 13.88 1.12
CA SER A 16 -7.49 15.08 1.88
C SER A 16 -6.03 15.49 1.68
N THR A 17 -5.20 14.62 1.09
CA THR A 17 -3.78 14.90 0.83
C THR A 17 -3.31 14.09 -0.38
N TYR A 18 -2.63 14.75 -1.31
CA TYR A 18 -2.00 14.14 -2.48
C TYR A 18 -0.54 14.55 -2.56
N THR A 19 0.34 13.62 -2.88
CA THR A 19 1.79 13.88 -2.96
C THR A 19 2.38 13.22 -4.19
N LEU A 20 3.16 13.98 -4.96
CA LEU A 20 3.91 13.46 -6.10
C LEU A 20 5.25 14.19 -6.24
N LYS A 21 6.12 13.69 -7.14
CA LYS A 21 7.31 14.42 -7.57
C LYS A 21 7.04 15.10 -8.89
N LEU A 22 7.46 16.37 -9.00
CA LEU A 22 7.46 17.17 -10.23
C LEU A 22 8.90 17.50 -10.61
N ASP A 23 9.15 17.63 -11.90
CA ASP A 23 10.37 18.22 -12.40
C ASP A 23 10.34 19.77 -12.32
N ASP A 24 11.47 20.40 -12.59
CA ASP A 24 11.59 21.86 -12.46
C ASP A 24 10.65 22.62 -13.42
N ALA A 25 10.44 22.13 -14.63
CA ALA A 25 9.55 22.75 -15.61
C ALA A 25 8.09 22.65 -15.17
N GLN A 26 7.68 21.51 -14.63
CA GLN A 26 6.36 21.29 -14.05
C GLN A 26 6.12 22.17 -12.81
N MET A 27 7.14 22.33 -11.96
CA MET A 27 7.09 23.21 -10.79
C MET A 27 6.86 24.67 -11.19
N GLU A 28 7.61 25.20 -12.15
CA GLU A 28 7.45 26.58 -12.62
C GLU A 28 6.11 26.79 -13.34
N ARG A 29 5.67 25.81 -14.11
CA ARG A 29 4.35 25.85 -14.74
C ARG A 29 3.23 25.92 -13.69
N LEU A 30 3.29 25.08 -12.66
CA LEU A 30 2.33 25.10 -11.57
C LEU A 30 2.32 26.43 -10.84
N ARG A 31 3.51 26.98 -10.52
CA ARG A 31 3.67 28.29 -9.88
C ARG A 31 2.96 29.39 -10.68
N SER A 32 3.21 29.42 -12.00
CA SER A 32 2.60 30.40 -12.91
C SER A 32 1.06 30.27 -12.92
N ILE A 33 0.52 29.06 -12.93
CA ILE A 33 -0.92 28.81 -12.91
C ILE A 33 -1.53 29.32 -11.59
N LEU A 34 -0.93 28.97 -10.44
CA LEU A 34 -1.47 29.36 -9.12
C LEU A 34 -1.41 30.88 -8.92
N SER A 35 -0.28 31.49 -9.27
CA SER A 35 -0.15 32.97 -9.22
C SER A 35 -1.13 33.66 -10.15
N GLY A 36 -1.30 33.17 -11.38
CA GLY A 36 -2.24 33.73 -12.36
C GLY A 36 -3.72 33.58 -11.93
N ARG A 37 -4.03 32.60 -11.09
CA ARG A 37 -5.37 32.40 -10.51
C ARG A 37 -5.61 33.16 -9.20
N GLY A 38 -4.64 33.96 -8.76
CA GLY A 38 -4.76 34.78 -7.56
C GLY A 38 -4.72 34.00 -6.25
N TRP A 39 -4.05 32.85 -6.23
CA TRP A 39 -3.84 32.11 -4.99
C TRP A 39 -2.90 32.87 -4.06
N GLU A 40 -3.17 32.84 -2.77
CA GLU A 40 -2.40 33.53 -1.74
C GLU A 40 -1.10 32.76 -1.44
N ALA A 41 0.05 33.41 -1.65
CA ALA A 41 1.34 32.83 -1.29
C ALA A 41 1.55 32.87 0.23
N PHE A 42 2.16 31.82 0.79
CA PHE A 42 2.57 31.76 2.19
C PHE A 42 3.90 31.01 2.34
N ASP A 43 4.58 31.24 3.47
CA ASP A 43 5.90 30.66 3.72
C ASP A 43 5.81 29.28 4.37
N VAL A 44 6.59 28.33 3.85
CA VAL A 44 6.80 27.00 4.41
C VAL A 44 8.30 26.69 4.36
N ALA A 45 8.85 26.20 5.47
CA ALA A 45 10.26 25.84 5.54
C ALA A 45 10.62 24.77 4.46
N TYR A 46 11.75 25.00 3.78
CA TYR A 46 12.24 24.16 2.68
C TYR A 46 11.33 24.04 1.47
N ALA A 47 10.34 24.93 1.33
CA ALA A 47 9.52 25.00 0.14
C ALA A 47 10.12 26.01 -0.88
N ARG A 48 10.05 25.67 -2.17
CA ARG A 48 10.30 26.63 -3.27
C ARG A 48 9.20 27.68 -3.32
N TYR A 49 7.95 27.24 -3.05
CA TYR A 49 6.77 28.09 -2.92
C TYR A 49 5.65 27.31 -2.24
N ALA A 50 4.73 28.05 -1.63
CA ALA A 50 3.48 27.49 -1.15
C ALA A 50 2.34 28.47 -1.44
N PHE A 51 1.17 27.92 -1.79
CA PHE A 51 -0.03 28.68 -2.12
C PHE A 51 -1.24 28.12 -1.38
N LYS A 52 -2.06 29.05 -0.90
CA LYS A 52 -3.33 28.76 -0.27
C LYS A 52 -4.47 29.06 -1.24
N GLY A 53 -5.23 28.05 -1.59
CA GLY A 53 -6.47 28.19 -2.34
C GLY A 53 -7.70 28.12 -1.43
N ARG A 54 -8.89 28.14 -2.03
CA ARG A 54 -10.16 28.12 -1.30
C ARG A 54 -10.33 26.85 -0.47
N ASP A 55 -10.05 25.70 -1.04
CA ASP A 55 -10.35 24.40 -0.43
C ASP A 55 -9.14 23.47 -0.30
N CYS A 56 -7.97 23.88 -0.78
CA CYS A 56 -6.71 23.17 -0.58
C CYS A 56 -5.50 24.10 -0.60
N ASN A 57 -4.41 23.63 0.01
CA ASN A 57 -3.10 24.25 -0.02
C ASN A 57 -2.16 23.43 -0.90
N VAL A 58 -1.25 24.10 -1.59
CA VAL A 58 -0.24 23.50 -2.46
C VAL A 58 1.13 23.92 -1.95
N THR A 59 1.99 22.94 -1.62
CA THR A 59 3.37 23.20 -1.18
C THR A 59 4.34 22.44 -2.06
N ALA A 60 5.22 23.17 -2.73
CA ALA A 60 6.27 22.63 -3.57
C ALA A 60 7.63 22.74 -2.87
N TYR A 61 8.26 21.60 -2.60
CA TYR A 61 9.54 21.55 -1.87
C TYR A 61 10.74 21.54 -2.82
N GLU A 62 11.88 22.01 -2.32
CA GLU A 62 13.16 22.00 -3.06
C GLU A 62 13.58 20.61 -3.55
N SER A 63 13.17 19.55 -2.85
CA SER A 63 13.40 18.16 -3.23
C SER A 63 12.63 17.67 -4.47
N GLY A 64 11.84 18.54 -5.10
CA GLY A 64 10.94 18.19 -6.20
C GLY A 64 9.61 17.60 -5.74
N LYS A 65 9.38 17.47 -4.43
CA LYS A 65 8.13 16.95 -3.87
C LYS A 65 7.05 18.02 -3.87
N LEU A 66 5.88 17.69 -4.40
CA LEU A 66 4.66 18.51 -4.28
C LEU A 66 3.73 17.85 -3.26
N VAL A 67 3.11 18.67 -2.42
CA VAL A 67 2.04 18.25 -1.50
C VAL A 67 0.82 19.14 -1.74
N VAL A 68 -0.31 18.53 -2.01
CA VAL A 68 -1.63 19.18 -2.06
C VAL A 68 -2.42 18.69 -0.87
N ALA A 69 -2.97 19.58 -0.05
CA ALA A 69 -3.68 19.20 1.17
C ALA A 69 -4.92 20.07 1.40
N GLY A 70 -6.04 19.45 1.69
CA GLY A 70 -7.34 20.10 1.95
C GLY A 70 -8.52 19.32 1.40
N LYS A 71 -9.71 19.84 1.60
CA LYS A 71 -10.96 19.19 1.14
C LYS A 71 -11.09 19.16 -0.38
N GLY A 72 -10.54 20.16 -1.08
CA GLY A 72 -10.54 20.27 -2.54
C GLY A 72 -9.34 19.61 -3.23
N THR A 73 -8.58 18.75 -2.52
CA THR A 73 -7.40 18.10 -3.09
C THR A 73 -7.71 17.30 -4.35
N GLU A 74 -8.75 16.48 -4.32
CA GLU A 74 -9.15 15.63 -5.44
C GLU A 74 -9.54 16.47 -6.67
N GLU A 75 -10.36 17.49 -6.47
CA GLU A 75 -10.78 18.41 -7.54
C GLU A 75 -9.58 19.17 -8.13
N PHE A 76 -8.69 19.66 -7.27
CA PHE A 76 -7.49 20.36 -7.74
C PHE A 76 -6.57 19.45 -8.57
N VAL A 77 -6.39 18.22 -8.13
CA VAL A 77 -5.55 17.25 -8.87
C VAL A 77 -6.15 16.95 -10.23
N THR A 78 -7.42 16.58 -10.30
CA THR A 78 -8.09 16.18 -11.54
C THR A 78 -8.35 17.33 -12.51
N MET A 79 -8.63 18.53 -12.01
CA MET A 79 -9.00 19.68 -12.85
C MET A 79 -7.85 20.64 -13.15
N THR A 80 -6.76 20.58 -12.41
CA THR A 80 -5.64 21.52 -12.59
C THR A 80 -4.30 20.80 -12.75
N LEU A 81 -3.92 19.98 -11.76
CA LEU A 81 -2.58 19.42 -11.71
C LEU A 81 -2.32 18.45 -12.87
N GLU A 82 -3.24 17.52 -13.09
CA GLU A 82 -3.11 16.52 -14.15
C GLU A 82 -3.25 17.10 -15.55
N PRO A 83 -4.28 17.86 -15.91
CA PRO A 83 -4.45 18.33 -17.28
C PRO A 83 -3.48 19.46 -17.65
N GLU A 84 -3.12 20.31 -16.69
CA GLU A 84 -2.36 21.53 -17.02
C GLU A 84 -0.87 21.42 -16.70
N VAL A 85 -0.46 20.56 -15.74
CA VAL A 85 0.94 20.46 -15.28
C VAL A 85 1.58 19.15 -15.69
N THR A 86 1.08 18.02 -15.20
CA THR A 86 1.68 16.72 -15.49
C THR A 86 1.29 16.18 -16.87
N LYS A 87 0.16 16.61 -17.41
CA LYS A 87 -0.45 16.11 -18.64
C LYS A 87 -0.66 14.59 -18.66
N ALA A 88 -0.75 14.01 -17.47
CA ALA A 88 -0.95 12.60 -17.26
C ALA A 88 -2.07 12.41 -16.23
N PRO A 89 -3.23 11.86 -16.61
CA PRO A 89 -4.28 11.49 -15.68
C PRO A 89 -3.81 10.29 -14.86
N THR A 90 -3.77 10.44 -13.54
CA THR A 90 -3.34 9.37 -12.61
C THR A 90 -4.37 9.13 -11.52
N LEU A 91 -5.02 10.17 -11.02
CA LEU A 91 -6.01 10.04 -9.96
C LEU A 91 -7.34 9.53 -10.52
N GLY A 92 -7.80 8.38 -10.01
CA GLY A 92 -9.04 7.77 -10.48
C GLY A 92 -8.93 7.01 -11.82
N TYR A 93 -7.73 6.91 -12.40
CA TYR A 93 -7.46 6.16 -13.63
C TYR A 93 -6.70 4.85 -13.37
N ASP A 94 -6.63 4.40 -12.10
CA ASP A 94 -5.92 3.18 -11.71
C ASP A 94 -6.35 1.98 -12.55
N GLU A 95 -7.62 1.86 -12.89
CA GLU A 95 -8.15 0.78 -13.72
C GLU A 95 -7.62 0.80 -15.15
N VAL A 96 -7.35 1.99 -15.71
CA VAL A 96 -6.82 2.16 -17.07
C VAL A 96 -5.31 1.99 -17.08
N LEU A 97 -4.63 2.49 -16.05
CA LEU A 97 -3.17 2.47 -15.95
C LEU A 97 -2.66 1.12 -15.44
N HIS A 98 -3.43 0.46 -14.58
CA HIS A 98 -3.08 -0.79 -13.89
C HIS A 98 -4.26 -1.77 -13.90
N PRO A 99 -4.71 -2.24 -15.07
CA PRO A 99 -5.85 -3.15 -15.16
C PRO A 99 -5.63 -4.47 -14.42
N ASP A 100 -4.37 -4.90 -14.28
CA ASP A 100 -3.93 -6.07 -13.54
C ASP A 100 -4.25 -6.00 -12.03
N TRP A 101 -4.30 -4.80 -11.42
CA TRP A 101 -4.68 -4.64 -10.01
C TRP A 101 -6.09 -5.12 -9.71
N PHE A 102 -6.97 -5.08 -10.70
CA PHE A 102 -8.39 -5.43 -10.58
C PHE A 102 -8.70 -6.87 -11.03
N GLU A 103 -7.69 -7.59 -11.50
CA GLU A 103 -7.79 -9.03 -11.72
C GLU A 103 -7.65 -9.79 -10.40
N PRO A 104 -8.35 -10.94 -10.22
CA PRO A 104 -8.16 -11.76 -9.04
C PRO A 104 -6.71 -12.25 -8.91
N HIS A 105 -6.02 -11.85 -7.86
CA HIS A 105 -4.62 -12.22 -7.62
C HIS A 105 -4.23 -12.24 -6.15
N ALA A 106 -3.02 -12.69 -5.86
CA ALA A 106 -2.43 -12.69 -4.53
C ALA A 106 -1.39 -11.58 -4.39
N GLY A 107 -1.48 -10.76 -3.35
CA GLY A 107 -0.42 -9.84 -2.92
C GLY A 107 0.34 -10.41 -1.72
N LEU A 108 1.65 -10.25 -1.71
CA LEU A 108 2.52 -10.74 -0.64
C LEU A 108 3.48 -9.63 -0.19
N ASP A 109 3.63 -9.49 1.12
CA ASP A 109 4.61 -8.58 1.73
C ASP A 109 5.01 -9.06 3.13
N GLU A 110 6.05 -8.45 3.72
CA GLU A 110 6.56 -8.79 5.05
C GLU A 110 6.68 -7.56 5.97
N SER A 111 6.73 -7.81 7.28
CA SER A 111 7.07 -6.83 8.31
C SER A 111 8.08 -7.38 9.31
N GLY A 112 8.89 -6.51 9.91
CA GLY A 112 9.93 -6.88 10.88
C GLY A 112 11.25 -7.28 10.27
N LYS A 113 11.41 -7.23 8.96
CA LYS A 113 12.68 -7.47 8.29
C LYS A 113 13.66 -6.34 8.57
N GLY A 114 14.78 -6.67 9.20
CA GLY A 114 15.82 -5.70 9.55
C GLY A 114 15.57 -4.93 10.85
N ASP A 115 14.46 -5.16 11.53
CA ASP A 115 14.23 -4.61 12.85
C ASP A 115 15.14 -5.28 13.89
N LEU A 116 15.60 -4.50 14.86
CA LEU A 116 16.48 -4.99 15.93
C LEU A 116 15.74 -5.92 16.89
N PHE A 117 14.44 -5.69 17.08
CA PHE A 117 13.55 -6.46 17.95
C PHE A 117 12.25 -6.77 17.21
N GLY A 118 11.62 -7.88 17.61
CA GLY A 118 10.32 -8.27 17.11
C GLY A 118 10.36 -9.50 16.20
N PRO A 119 9.20 -9.99 15.80
CA PRO A 119 9.09 -11.12 14.89
C PRO A 119 9.33 -10.69 13.44
N VAL A 120 9.57 -11.68 12.58
CA VAL A 120 9.43 -11.50 11.13
C VAL A 120 8.12 -12.12 10.70
N VAL A 121 7.28 -11.35 10.02
CA VAL A 121 5.94 -11.76 9.60
C VAL A 121 5.82 -11.62 8.09
N ALA A 122 5.54 -12.71 7.39
CA ALA A 122 5.08 -12.65 6.00
C ALA A 122 3.56 -12.78 5.95
N ALA A 123 2.93 -12.01 5.09
CA ALA A 123 1.49 -12.07 4.85
C ALA A 123 1.18 -12.28 3.36
N THR A 124 0.07 -12.95 3.12
CA THR A 124 -0.54 -13.09 1.80
C THR A 124 -2.00 -12.70 1.89
N VAL A 125 -2.44 -11.87 0.96
CA VAL A 125 -3.84 -11.51 0.76
C VAL A 125 -4.23 -11.88 -0.66
N ILE A 126 -5.37 -12.56 -0.83
CA ILE A 126 -5.97 -12.82 -2.14
C ILE A 126 -7.26 -12.03 -2.25
N ALA A 127 -7.40 -11.26 -3.30
CA ALA A 127 -8.53 -10.37 -3.51
C ALA A 127 -9.04 -10.43 -4.95
N ASP A 128 -10.21 -9.85 -5.16
CA ASP A 128 -10.84 -9.60 -6.44
C ASP A 128 -11.22 -8.11 -6.55
N ARG A 129 -11.71 -7.71 -7.71
CA ARG A 129 -12.08 -6.32 -8.02
C ARG A 129 -12.89 -5.62 -6.92
N PRO A 130 -14.03 -6.17 -6.41
CA PRO A 130 -14.81 -5.48 -5.39
C PRO A 130 -14.04 -5.16 -4.11
N ALA A 131 -13.16 -6.09 -3.70
CA ALA A 131 -12.31 -5.89 -2.53
C ALA A 131 -11.29 -4.77 -2.79
N VAL A 132 -10.61 -4.79 -3.94
CA VAL A 132 -9.61 -3.79 -4.33
C VAL A 132 -10.23 -2.39 -4.39
N GLU A 133 -11.37 -2.22 -5.05
CA GLU A 133 -12.09 -0.93 -5.13
C GLU A 133 -12.47 -0.40 -3.75
N GLY A 134 -12.95 -1.27 -2.86
CA GLY A 134 -13.27 -0.92 -1.48
C GLY A 134 -12.05 -0.48 -0.68
N TRP A 135 -10.91 -1.15 -0.86
CA TRP A 135 -9.67 -0.84 -0.14
C TRP A 135 -9.00 0.44 -0.62
N ILE A 136 -9.01 0.72 -1.92
CA ILE A 136 -8.52 2.00 -2.47
C ILE A 136 -9.32 3.16 -1.85
N LYS A 137 -10.65 3.07 -1.82
CA LYS A 137 -11.54 4.06 -1.20
C LYS A 137 -11.30 4.21 0.31
N ALA A 138 -10.98 3.12 1.01
CA ALA A 138 -10.67 3.13 2.43
C ALA A 138 -9.25 3.64 2.77
N GLY A 139 -8.41 3.89 1.76
CA GLY A 139 -7.06 4.40 1.92
C GLY A 139 -6.02 3.34 2.29
N VAL A 140 -6.25 2.08 1.88
CA VAL A 140 -5.24 1.02 1.96
C VAL A 140 -4.07 1.39 1.06
N ARG A 141 -2.89 1.42 1.64
CA ARG A 141 -1.61 1.74 0.99
C ARG A 141 -0.47 1.11 1.77
N ASP A 142 0.76 1.24 1.29
CA ASP A 142 1.96 0.75 2.00
C ASP A 142 1.93 1.11 3.49
N SER A 143 2.08 0.09 4.34
CA SER A 143 1.97 0.20 5.80
C SER A 143 2.96 1.18 6.43
N LYS A 144 4.11 1.41 5.81
CA LYS A 144 5.14 2.37 6.26
C LYS A 144 4.64 3.83 6.29
N ARG A 145 3.54 4.11 5.60
CA ARG A 145 2.92 5.45 5.52
C ARG A 145 1.68 5.59 6.40
N ILE A 146 1.39 4.61 7.23
CA ILE A 146 0.16 4.53 8.04
C ILE A 146 0.54 4.38 9.51
N ALA A 147 -0.13 5.12 10.40
CA ALA A 147 0.07 4.99 11.84
C ALA A 147 -0.45 3.63 12.36
N ASP A 148 0.20 3.04 13.37
CA ASP A 148 -0.13 1.70 13.89
C ASP A 148 -1.59 1.56 14.35
N THR A 149 -2.20 2.63 14.91
CA THR A 149 -3.62 2.62 15.29
C THR A 149 -4.56 2.46 14.07
N GLN A 150 -4.19 3.05 12.94
CA GLN A 150 -4.94 2.92 11.69
C GLN A 150 -4.67 1.57 11.02
N ILE A 151 -3.45 1.05 11.11
CA ILE A 151 -3.05 -0.28 10.62
C ILE A 151 -3.98 -1.36 11.21
N ILE A 152 -4.23 -1.33 12.52
CA ILE A 152 -5.10 -2.32 13.18
C ILE A 152 -6.55 -2.22 12.68
N LYS A 153 -7.04 -1.02 12.38
CA LYS A 153 -8.40 -0.83 11.81
C LYS A 153 -8.50 -1.36 10.39
N LEU A 154 -7.50 -1.05 9.56
CA LEU A 154 -7.44 -1.52 8.17
C LEU A 154 -7.28 -3.05 8.09
N ASP A 155 -6.45 -3.66 8.93
CA ASP A 155 -6.32 -5.12 9.00
C ASP A 155 -7.65 -5.80 9.31
N ARG A 156 -8.42 -5.28 10.28
CA ARG A 156 -9.75 -5.82 10.60
C ARG A 156 -10.68 -5.73 9.38
N MET A 157 -10.68 -4.61 8.69
CA MET A 157 -11.47 -4.40 7.48
C MET A 157 -11.06 -5.36 6.37
N ILE A 158 -9.76 -5.48 6.07
CA ILE A 158 -9.23 -6.40 5.05
C ILE A 158 -9.66 -7.85 5.34
N ARG A 159 -9.51 -8.32 6.59
CA ARG A 159 -9.92 -9.66 7.00
C ARG A 159 -11.42 -9.89 6.97
N ALA A 160 -12.22 -8.84 7.17
CA ALA A 160 -13.68 -8.90 7.13
C ALA A 160 -14.27 -8.76 5.72
N THR A 161 -13.45 -8.36 4.73
CA THR A 161 -13.92 -8.18 3.35
C THR A 161 -14.32 -9.53 2.74
N ALA A 162 -15.55 -9.62 2.28
CA ALA A 162 -16.08 -10.83 1.64
C ALA A 162 -15.27 -11.18 0.39
N GLY A 163 -15.13 -12.48 0.11
CA GLY A 163 -14.44 -12.95 -1.08
C GLY A 163 -12.91 -12.84 -1.03
N THR A 164 -12.31 -12.48 0.12
CA THR A 164 -10.86 -12.45 0.30
C THR A 164 -10.33 -13.67 1.03
N ALA A 165 -9.04 -13.99 0.85
CA ALA A 165 -8.33 -14.95 1.68
C ALA A 165 -7.07 -14.28 2.24
N VAL A 166 -6.89 -14.38 3.56
CA VAL A 166 -5.75 -13.77 4.27
C VAL A 166 -5.02 -14.84 5.05
N ALA A 167 -3.71 -14.93 4.90
CA ALA A 167 -2.85 -15.83 5.68
C ALA A 167 -1.57 -15.12 6.10
N THR A 168 -1.03 -15.50 7.25
CA THR A 168 0.23 -14.98 7.79
C THR A 168 1.13 -16.12 8.23
N CYS A 169 2.44 -15.95 8.06
CA CYS A 169 3.44 -16.86 8.59
C CYS A 169 4.39 -16.05 9.49
N LEU A 170 4.35 -16.34 10.79
CA LEU A 170 5.11 -15.64 11.81
C LEU A 170 6.35 -16.44 12.23
N CYS A 171 7.50 -15.77 12.32
CA CYS A 171 8.70 -16.25 12.96
C CYS A 171 9.01 -15.36 14.18
N GLY A 172 8.69 -15.86 15.39
CA GLY A 172 8.96 -15.15 16.64
C GLY A 172 10.46 -15.02 16.93
N MET A 173 10.85 -14.09 17.78
CA MET A 173 12.24 -13.70 18.08
C MET A 173 13.12 -14.90 18.48
N ALA A 174 12.68 -15.74 19.41
CA ALA A 174 13.46 -16.89 19.86
C ALA A 174 13.78 -17.86 18.71
N LYS A 175 12.78 -18.14 17.86
CA LYS A 175 12.95 -19.01 16.68
C LYS A 175 13.83 -18.35 15.62
N TYR A 176 13.65 -17.04 15.39
CA TYR A 176 14.48 -16.27 14.48
C TYR A 176 15.95 -16.33 14.89
N ASN A 177 16.27 -16.03 16.15
CA ASN A 177 17.62 -16.08 16.69
C ASN A 177 18.24 -17.48 16.58
N LEU A 178 17.48 -18.52 16.91
CA LEU A 178 17.92 -19.90 16.74
C LEU A 178 18.19 -20.28 15.28
N LEU A 179 17.39 -19.79 14.34
CA LEU A 179 17.60 -20.06 12.92
C LEU A 179 18.80 -19.27 12.36
N MET A 180 18.96 -18.01 12.79
CA MET A 180 20.02 -17.15 12.29
C MET A 180 21.39 -17.44 12.94
N SER A 181 21.46 -18.12 14.09
CA SER A 181 22.71 -18.59 14.69
C SER A 181 23.29 -19.85 14.01
N ARG A 182 22.55 -20.50 13.11
CA ARG A 182 23.04 -21.69 12.41
C ARG A 182 24.07 -21.35 11.34
N PRO A 183 25.06 -22.24 11.07
CA PRO A 183 25.96 -22.08 9.94
C PRO A 183 25.18 -21.90 8.63
N HIS A 184 25.59 -20.97 7.80
CA HIS A 184 24.95 -20.63 6.51
C HIS A 184 23.50 -20.15 6.62
N ALA A 185 23.08 -19.63 7.78
CA ALA A 185 21.80 -18.97 7.95
C ALA A 185 21.63 -17.82 6.94
N ASN A 186 20.43 -17.69 6.40
CA ASN A 186 20.14 -16.68 5.38
C ASN A 186 18.70 -16.19 5.52
N LEU A 187 18.55 -14.91 5.83
CA LEU A 187 17.25 -14.27 6.02
C LEU A 187 16.37 -14.39 4.77
N ASN A 188 16.92 -14.25 3.57
CA ASN A 188 16.13 -14.36 2.33
C ASN A 188 15.55 -15.78 2.14
N ARG A 189 16.25 -16.82 2.63
CA ARG A 189 15.70 -18.18 2.63
C ARG A 189 14.55 -18.35 3.62
N LEU A 190 14.67 -17.73 4.81
CA LEU A 190 13.59 -17.71 5.79
C LEU A 190 12.36 -17.00 5.22
N LEU A 191 12.54 -15.81 4.64
CA LEU A 191 11.46 -15.04 4.00
C LEU A 191 10.82 -15.83 2.86
N ALA A 192 11.61 -16.46 2.00
CA ALA A 192 11.09 -17.27 0.90
C ALA A 192 10.18 -18.40 1.41
N TRP A 193 10.60 -19.10 2.47
CA TRP A 193 9.79 -20.13 3.10
C TRP A 193 8.53 -19.55 3.76
N GLN A 194 8.62 -18.41 4.46
CA GLN A 194 7.46 -17.78 5.08
C GLN A 194 6.42 -17.32 4.04
N HIS A 195 6.87 -16.67 2.95
CA HIS A 195 5.98 -16.25 1.86
C HIS A 195 5.32 -17.46 1.19
N ALA A 196 6.09 -18.50 0.87
CA ALA A 196 5.53 -19.72 0.28
C ALA A 196 4.50 -20.39 1.20
N THR A 197 4.78 -20.42 2.52
CA THR A 197 3.85 -20.99 3.52
C THR A 197 2.56 -20.17 3.62
N ALA A 198 2.66 -18.84 3.72
CA ALA A 198 1.49 -17.96 3.78
C ALA A 198 0.66 -18.06 2.48
N LEU A 199 1.33 -18.08 1.31
CA LEU A 199 0.66 -18.23 0.02
C LEU A 199 -0.04 -19.58 -0.11
N ALA A 200 0.61 -20.68 0.28
CA ALA A 200 -0.01 -22.01 0.26
C ALA A 200 -1.29 -22.06 1.10
N GLN A 201 -1.27 -21.47 2.29
CA GLN A 201 -2.43 -21.35 3.16
C GLN A 201 -3.55 -20.49 2.57
N ALA A 202 -3.21 -19.37 1.94
CA ALA A 202 -4.19 -18.52 1.28
C ALA A 202 -4.82 -19.23 0.08
N LEU A 203 -4.02 -19.88 -0.77
CA LEU A 203 -4.47 -20.65 -1.95
C LEU A 203 -5.36 -21.83 -1.61
N SER A 204 -5.21 -22.43 -0.42
CA SER A 204 -6.11 -23.50 0.05
C SER A 204 -7.54 -22.99 0.32
N ARG A 205 -7.71 -21.68 0.57
CA ARG A 205 -9.00 -21.04 0.85
C ARG A 205 -9.60 -20.38 -0.40
N LYS A 206 -8.76 -19.75 -1.23
CA LYS A 206 -9.18 -19.10 -2.49
C LYS A 206 -8.09 -19.28 -3.54
N ARG A 207 -8.43 -19.89 -4.67
CA ARG A 207 -7.49 -20.13 -5.76
C ARG A 207 -7.47 -18.94 -6.72
N VAL A 208 -6.26 -18.55 -7.12
CA VAL A 208 -5.99 -17.57 -8.18
C VAL A 208 -4.80 -18.07 -9.01
N ALA A 209 -4.64 -17.54 -10.21
CA ALA A 209 -3.63 -18.00 -11.17
C ALA A 209 -2.24 -17.40 -10.90
N TRP A 210 -2.20 -16.19 -10.34
CA TRP A 210 -0.96 -15.43 -10.18
C TRP A 210 -0.95 -14.60 -8.88
N GLY A 211 0.23 -14.10 -8.56
CA GLY A 211 0.43 -13.20 -7.43
C GLY A 211 1.65 -12.31 -7.60
N LEU A 212 1.71 -11.24 -6.82
CA LEU A 212 2.77 -10.26 -6.80
C LEU A 212 3.42 -10.19 -5.42
N LEU A 213 4.74 -10.27 -5.39
CA LEU A 213 5.56 -10.19 -4.18
C LEU A 213 6.52 -9.01 -4.30
N ASP A 214 6.64 -8.21 -3.25
CA ASP A 214 7.69 -7.18 -3.19
C ASP A 214 9.06 -7.84 -3.16
N GLN A 215 9.95 -7.35 -4.04
CA GLN A 215 11.21 -8.03 -4.32
C GLN A 215 12.22 -7.89 -3.18
N PHE A 216 12.39 -8.94 -2.39
CA PHE A 216 13.41 -9.03 -1.35
C PHE A 216 14.71 -9.72 -1.78
N SER A 217 14.71 -10.39 -2.94
CA SER A 217 15.86 -11.13 -3.49
C SER A 217 15.86 -11.08 -5.02
N LYS A 218 17.05 -11.02 -5.62
CA LYS A 218 17.20 -11.17 -7.08
C LYS A 218 17.02 -12.63 -7.55
N GLN A 219 17.14 -13.61 -6.64
CA GLN A 219 16.94 -15.03 -6.95
C GLN A 219 15.48 -15.41 -6.73
N PRO A 220 14.92 -16.37 -7.50
CA PRO A 220 13.54 -16.84 -7.38
C PRO A 220 13.37 -17.82 -6.19
N LEU A 221 13.71 -17.34 -4.97
CA LEU A 221 13.72 -18.20 -3.79
C LEU A 221 12.31 -18.63 -3.38
N ALA A 222 11.34 -17.71 -3.42
CA ALA A 222 9.95 -18.00 -3.07
C ALA A 222 9.32 -19.00 -4.04
N GLN A 223 9.58 -18.85 -5.36
CA GLN A 223 9.11 -19.80 -6.39
C GLN A 223 9.68 -21.21 -6.17
N ARG A 224 10.95 -21.30 -5.76
CA ARG A 224 11.59 -22.58 -5.42
C ARG A 224 10.93 -23.25 -4.21
N GLU A 225 10.57 -22.48 -3.18
CA GLU A 225 9.88 -23.02 -2.01
C GLU A 225 8.45 -23.47 -2.37
N LEU A 226 7.72 -22.73 -3.21
CA LEU A 226 6.40 -23.14 -3.71
C LEU A 226 6.48 -24.47 -4.48
N ALA A 227 7.49 -24.63 -5.33
CA ALA A 227 7.71 -25.87 -6.07
C ALA A 227 7.96 -27.07 -5.13
N LYS A 228 8.74 -26.88 -4.04
CA LYS A 228 8.95 -27.91 -3.00
C LYS A 228 7.66 -28.29 -2.27
N MET A 229 6.73 -27.34 -2.11
CA MET A 229 5.41 -27.57 -1.52
C MET A 229 4.40 -28.18 -2.51
N GLY A 230 4.84 -28.49 -3.74
CA GLY A 230 3.98 -29.07 -4.77
C GLY A 230 3.02 -28.09 -5.44
N ILE A 231 3.15 -26.78 -5.20
CA ILE A 231 2.34 -25.76 -5.85
C ILE A 231 2.90 -25.51 -7.25
N ARG A 232 2.18 -26.03 -8.26
CA ARG A 232 2.52 -25.92 -9.68
C ARG A 232 1.48 -25.08 -10.40
N GLY A 233 1.93 -24.38 -11.47
CA GLY A 233 1.02 -23.58 -12.30
C GLY A 233 0.58 -22.25 -11.69
N PHE A 234 1.15 -21.85 -10.56
CA PHE A 234 0.97 -20.52 -9.98
C PHE A 234 2.09 -19.58 -10.45
N ASP A 235 1.73 -18.45 -11.07
CA ASP A 235 2.69 -17.45 -11.54
C ASP A 235 2.98 -16.44 -10.44
N LEU A 236 4.08 -16.64 -9.69
CA LEU A 236 4.54 -15.67 -8.69
C LEU A 236 5.50 -14.67 -9.32
N LYS A 237 5.02 -13.47 -9.57
CA LYS A 237 5.79 -12.32 -10.05
C LYS A 237 6.49 -11.63 -8.89
N MET A 238 7.70 -11.11 -9.12
CA MET A 238 8.44 -10.31 -8.15
C MET A 238 8.82 -8.98 -8.79
N ARG A 239 8.49 -7.88 -8.12
CA ARG A 239 8.74 -6.52 -8.59
C ARG A 239 9.18 -5.63 -7.43
N THR A 240 10.13 -4.73 -7.67
CA THR A 240 10.43 -3.64 -6.72
C THR A 240 9.27 -2.66 -6.69
N ARG A 241 8.95 -2.13 -5.53
CA ARG A 241 7.78 -1.27 -5.28
C ARG A 241 6.46 -1.96 -5.62
N ALA A 242 6.38 -3.24 -5.33
CA ALA A 242 5.13 -3.97 -5.53
C ALA A 242 4.00 -3.47 -4.62
N GLU A 243 4.34 -2.75 -3.54
CA GLU A 243 3.39 -2.10 -2.63
C GLU A 243 2.54 -0.99 -3.27
N GLU A 244 2.81 -0.60 -4.51
CA GLU A 244 1.92 0.24 -5.31
C GLU A 244 0.62 -0.50 -5.67
N ASP A 245 0.68 -1.82 -5.80
CA ASP A 245 -0.48 -2.69 -6.00
C ASP A 245 -1.33 -2.76 -4.72
N PRO A 246 -2.65 -2.53 -4.79
CA PRO A 246 -3.52 -2.50 -3.61
C PRO A 246 -3.59 -3.82 -2.84
N VAL A 247 -3.40 -4.97 -3.50
CA VAL A 247 -3.43 -6.28 -2.84
C VAL A 247 -2.11 -6.55 -2.11
N VAL A 248 -0.98 -6.12 -2.67
CA VAL A 248 0.32 -6.13 -1.97
C VAL A 248 0.30 -5.14 -0.81
N ALA A 249 -0.25 -3.93 -1.00
CA ALA A 249 -0.43 -2.96 0.07
C ALA A 249 -1.32 -3.52 1.21
N ALA A 250 -2.37 -4.26 0.89
CA ALA A 250 -3.19 -4.95 1.89
C ALA A 250 -2.38 -6.03 2.64
N ALA A 251 -1.51 -6.78 1.96
CA ALA A 251 -0.61 -7.73 2.60
C ALA A 251 0.40 -7.03 3.54
N SER A 252 0.94 -5.87 3.13
CA SER A 252 1.79 -5.02 3.97
C SER A 252 1.08 -4.60 5.28
N VAL A 253 -0.17 -4.13 5.17
CA VAL A 253 -1.00 -3.77 6.33
C VAL A 253 -1.22 -4.97 7.25
N VAL A 254 -1.55 -6.13 6.71
CA VAL A 254 -1.77 -7.36 7.48
C VAL A 254 -0.49 -7.82 8.18
N ALA A 255 0.65 -7.82 7.49
CA ALA A 255 1.95 -8.17 8.07
C ALA A 255 2.32 -7.23 9.21
N ARG A 256 2.16 -5.90 9.01
CA ARG A 256 2.43 -4.88 10.03
C ARG A 256 1.49 -5.00 11.22
N ALA A 257 0.20 -5.25 11.00
CA ALA A 257 -0.75 -5.42 12.08
C ALA A 257 -0.40 -6.61 12.98
N GLU A 258 0.00 -7.73 12.39
CA GLU A 258 0.43 -8.91 13.15
C GLU A 258 1.74 -8.62 13.91
N TYR A 259 2.70 -7.96 13.27
CA TYR A 259 3.93 -7.50 13.91
C TYR A 259 3.63 -6.62 15.15
N VAL A 260 2.77 -5.62 15.01
CA VAL A 260 2.39 -4.70 16.11
C VAL A 260 1.72 -5.45 17.25
N ARG A 261 0.82 -6.41 16.97
CA ARG A 261 0.19 -7.26 18.01
C ARG A 261 1.24 -8.04 18.79
N GLN A 262 2.20 -8.62 18.10
CA GLN A 262 3.26 -9.41 18.74
C GLN A 262 4.18 -8.54 19.60
N ILE A 263 4.54 -7.34 19.15
CA ILE A 263 5.32 -6.39 19.95
C ILE A 263 4.56 -5.99 21.23
N HIS A 264 3.26 -5.74 21.15
CA HIS A 264 2.46 -5.37 22.33
C HIS A 264 2.23 -6.54 23.30
N SER A 265 2.53 -7.78 22.90
CA SER A 265 2.39 -8.97 23.73
C SER A 265 3.69 -9.38 24.44
N LEU A 266 4.80 -8.71 24.15
CA LEU A 266 6.11 -8.89 24.80
C LEU A 266 6.18 -8.10 26.10
#